data_c65664c2817cf4158a8340a9e2d02f22
#
_entry.id   c65664c2817cf4158a8340a9e2d02f22
#
_cell.length_a   1.000
_cell.length_b   1.000
_cell.length_c   1.000
_cell.angle_alpha   90.00
_cell.angle_beta   90.00
_cell.angle_gamma   90.00
#
_symmetry.space_group_name_H-M   'P 1'
#
loop_
_entity.id
_entity.type
_entity.pdbx_description
1 polymer ?
#
loop_
_entity_poly.entity_id
_entity_poly.type
_entity_poly.pdbx_seq_one_letter_code
_entity_poly.pdbx_strand_id
1 'polypeptide(L)'
;MRARKNFWDRNAGLYDCFMRKDRIVYEKMYELICPVVKDKTVLELATGTGLIAKHIVKATAHIEATDASPEMITEAKQGNYSAKLRFSVQDMFSLPYSSKSFDVVIVSNALHIVPQPEKSLREIKRVLKDDGVLIAPTFTHAENSFPGKVKAFFMKLAGFPLHSKWTNEEYLSFLHQNGWAVRNSVVLKASFPLTYTECVKSEV
;
A
#
# COMPACT_ATOMS: atom_id res chain seq x y z
N MET A 1 25.77 -12.58 -12.36
CA MET A 1 24.45 -13.21 -12.65
C MET A 1 23.37 -12.17 -12.51
N ARG A 2 22.57 -11.87 -13.57
CA ARG A 2 21.38 -10.99 -13.43
C ARG A 2 20.36 -11.72 -12.57
N ALA A 3 19.94 -11.12 -11.46
CA ALA A 3 18.83 -11.64 -10.64
C ALA A 3 17.59 -11.86 -11.52
N ARG A 4 16.90 -12.98 -11.31
CA ARG A 4 15.69 -13.31 -12.08
C ARG A 4 14.62 -12.28 -11.76
N LYS A 5 14.17 -11.52 -12.77
CA LYS A 5 13.11 -10.50 -12.61
C LYS A 5 11.86 -11.12 -12.00
N ASN A 6 11.34 -10.50 -10.94
CA ASN A 6 10.11 -10.91 -10.29
C ASN A 6 8.87 -10.49 -11.13
N PHE A 7 7.67 -10.79 -10.65
CA PHE A 7 6.42 -10.42 -11.32
C PHE A 7 6.30 -8.90 -11.53
N TRP A 8 6.64 -8.12 -10.52
CA TRP A 8 6.50 -6.67 -10.50
C TRP A 8 7.48 -6.00 -11.46
N ASP A 9 8.73 -6.46 -11.52
CA ASP A 9 9.73 -5.97 -12.46
C ASP A 9 9.29 -6.14 -13.92
N ARG A 10 8.60 -7.25 -14.24
CA ARG A 10 8.15 -7.54 -15.60
C ARG A 10 6.93 -6.72 -16.04
N ASN A 11 6.13 -6.26 -15.09
CA ASN A 11 4.84 -5.62 -15.36
C ASN A 11 4.81 -4.12 -15.00
N ALA A 12 5.93 -3.53 -14.58
CA ALA A 12 6.00 -2.13 -14.14
C ALA A 12 5.42 -1.15 -15.20
N GLY A 13 5.84 -1.26 -16.45
CA GLY A 13 5.37 -0.37 -17.53
C GLY A 13 3.90 -0.55 -17.93
N LEU A 14 3.23 -1.62 -17.47
CA LEU A 14 1.82 -1.88 -17.77
C LEU A 14 0.92 -1.65 -16.54
N TYR A 15 1.52 -1.42 -15.38
CA TYR A 15 0.79 -1.33 -14.10
C TYR A 15 -0.29 -0.25 -14.11
N ASP A 16 0.04 0.96 -14.54
CA ASP A 16 -0.90 2.08 -14.61
C ASP A 16 -2.08 1.81 -15.55
N CYS A 17 -1.86 1.04 -16.64
CA CYS A 17 -2.93 0.64 -17.54
C CYS A 17 -3.93 -0.30 -16.84
N PHE A 18 -3.44 -1.22 -16.01
CA PHE A 18 -4.32 -2.09 -15.21
C PHE A 18 -5.12 -1.31 -14.17
N MET A 19 -4.51 -0.29 -13.54
CA MET A 19 -5.15 0.51 -12.48
C MET A 19 -6.18 1.51 -13.02
N ARG A 20 -6.16 1.85 -14.31
CA ARG A 20 -7.13 2.80 -14.94
C ARG A 20 -8.59 2.39 -14.75
N LYS A 21 -8.88 1.09 -14.66
CA LYS A 21 -10.26 0.58 -14.47
C LYS A 21 -10.85 0.98 -13.12
N ASP A 22 -9.99 1.15 -12.12
CA ASP A 22 -10.39 1.48 -10.75
C ASP A 22 -10.15 2.96 -10.41
N ARG A 23 -9.98 3.84 -11.43
CA ARG A 23 -9.69 5.27 -11.24
C ARG A 23 -10.65 5.96 -10.28
N ILE A 24 -11.95 5.71 -10.39
CA ILE A 24 -12.96 6.31 -9.51
C ILE A 24 -12.74 5.94 -8.04
N VAL A 25 -12.28 4.72 -7.79
CA VAL A 25 -11.98 4.25 -6.43
C VAL A 25 -10.72 4.91 -5.90
N TYR A 26 -9.71 5.09 -6.75
CA TYR A 26 -8.49 5.82 -6.38
C TYR A 26 -8.79 7.29 -6.08
N GLU A 27 -9.65 7.97 -6.85
CA GLU A 27 -10.07 9.35 -6.55
C GLU A 27 -10.72 9.44 -5.15
N LYS A 28 -11.64 8.51 -4.81
CA LYS A 28 -12.22 8.45 -3.47
C LYS A 28 -11.19 8.15 -2.37
N MET A 29 -10.23 7.29 -2.67
CA MET A 29 -9.13 6.99 -1.75
C MET A 29 -8.27 8.24 -1.52
N TYR A 30 -7.97 9.03 -2.55
CA TYR A 30 -7.24 10.29 -2.42
C TYR A 30 -7.99 11.31 -1.56
N GLU A 31 -9.33 11.42 -1.71
CA GLU A 31 -10.18 12.28 -0.88
C GLU A 31 -10.07 11.91 0.61
N LEU A 32 -9.95 10.60 0.93
CA LEU A 32 -9.75 10.13 2.30
C LEU A 32 -8.32 10.35 2.80
N ILE A 33 -7.32 10.16 1.96
CA ILE A 33 -5.90 10.26 2.35
C ILE A 33 -5.47 11.72 2.54
N CYS A 34 -5.85 12.63 1.64
CA CYS A 34 -5.34 14.01 1.62
C CYS A 34 -5.49 14.77 2.96
N PRO A 35 -6.62 14.69 3.67
CA PRO A 35 -6.74 15.34 4.99
C PRO A 35 -5.78 14.78 6.05
N VAL A 36 -5.53 13.46 6.00
CA VAL A 36 -4.68 12.77 6.98
C VAL A 36 -3.20 13.12 6.80
N VAL A 37 -2.76 13.30 5.55
CA VAL A 37 -1.34 13.56 5.21
C VAL A 37 -0.99 15.05 5.13
N LYS A 38 -1.97 15.93 5.37
CA LYS A 38 -1.75 17.39 5.25
C LYS A 38 -0.64 17.85 6.18
N ASP A 39 0.39 18.47 5.58
CA ASP A 39 1.58 19.01 6.25
C ASP A 39 2.38 17.98 7.08
N LYS A 40 2.27 16.67 6.71
CA LYS A 40 2.90 15.54 7.40
C LYS A 40 4.11 15.01 6.64
N THR A 41 5.03 14.37 7.38
CA THR A 41 6.10 13.55 6.83
C THR A 41 5.56 12.13 6.62
N VAL A 42 5.55 11.69 5.37
CA VAL A 42 4.89 10.45 4.93
C VAL A 42 5.92 9.44 4.43
N LEU A 43 5.73 8.17 4.79
CA LEU A 43 6.38 7.04 4.16
C LEU A 43 5.33 6.23 3.38
N GLU A 44 5.52 6.05 2.07
CA GLU A 44 4.73 5.11 1.28
C GLU A 44 5.56 3.86 0.97
N LEU A 45 5.03 2.70 1.36
CA LEU A 45 5.61 1.37 1.12
C LEU A 45 4.91 0.70 -0.06
N ALA A 46 5.66 -0.06 -0.87
CA ALA A 46 5.18 -0.69 -2.09
C ALA A 46 4.45 0.32 -3.01
N THR A 47 5.10 1.47 -3.24
CA THR A 47 4.52 2.60 -3.99
C THR A 47 4.22 2.27 -5.46
N GLY A 48 4.80 1.18 -5.99
CA GLY A 48 4.69 0.82 -7.40
C GLY A 48 5.21 1.94 -8.30
N THR A 49 4.39 2.39 -9.23
CA THR A 49 4.69 3.51 -10.14
C THR A 49 4.47 4.90 -9.51
N GLY A 50 4.17 4.94 -8.19
CA GLY A 50 4.02 6.18 -7.43
C GLY A 50 2.68 6.88 -7.61
N LEU A 51 1.60 6.16 -7.96
CA LEU A 51 0.28 6.76 -8.21
C LEU A 51 -0.24 7.58 -7.02
N ILE A 52 -0.15 7.01 -5.80
CA ILE A 52 -0.62 7.70 -4.59
C ILE A 52 0.34 8.83 -4.23
N ALA A 53 1.65 8.56 -4.11
CA ALA A 53 2.64 9.56 -3.75
C ALA A 53 2.59 10.81 -4.63
N LYS A 54 2.54 10.63 -5.96
CA LYS A 54 2.45 11.74 -6.92
C LYS A 54 1.18 12.57 -6.76
N HIS A 55 0.07 11.92 -6.39
CA HIS A 55 -1.20 12.62 -6.20
C HIS A 55 -1.20 13.47 -4.92
N ILE A 56 -0.76 12.88 -3.79
CA ILE A 56 -0.85 13.52 -2.47
C ILE A 56 0.30 14.47 -2.14
N VAL A 57 1.39 14.50 -2.94
CA VAL A 57 2.62 15.25 -2.64
C VAL A 57 2.39 16.72 -2.36
N LYS A 58 1.38 17.34 -2.99
CA LYS A 58 1.07 18.77 -2.77
C LYS A 58 0.53 19.02 -1.36
N ALA A 59 -0.15 18.06 -0.77
CA ALA A 59 -0.72 18.16 0.57
C ALA A 59 0.31 17.90 1.69
N THR A 60 1.41 17.21 1.40
CA THR A 60 2.38 16.75 2.41
C THR A 60 3.51 17.73 2.66
N ALA A 61 4.20 17.59 3.79
CA ALA A 61 5.49 18.25 4.01
C ALA A 61 6.61 17.55 3.22
N HIS A 62 6.67 16.21 3.30
CA HIS A 62 7.64 15.36 2.61
C HIS A 62 7.11 13.95 2.42
N ILE A 63 7.51 13.28 1.33
CA ILE A 63 7.20 11.86 1.10
C ILE A 63 8.48 11.10 0.75
N GLU A 64 8.75 10.04 1.50
CA GLU A 64 9.62 8.93 1.08
C GLU A 64 8.71 7.83 0.50
N ALA A 65 8.83 7.55 -0.80
CA ALA A 65 8.04 6.53 -1.49
C ALA A 65 8.95 5.38 -1.93
N THR A 66 8.65 4.17 -1.48
CA THR A 66 9.56 3.03 -1.61
C THR A 66 8.88 1.83 -2.23
N ASP A 67 9.65 1.07 -3.00
CA ASP A 67 9.24 -0.23 -3.54
C ASP A 67 10.43 -1.18 -3.55
N ALA A 68 10.19 -2.49 -3.46
CA ALA A 68 11.22 -3.49 -3.56
C ALA A 68 11.68 -3.73 -5.01
N SER A 69 10.88 -3.34 -6.01
CA SER A 69 11.19 -3.46 -7.44
C SER A 69 11.94 -2.23 -7.96
N PRO A 70 13.18 -2.39 -8.44
CA PRO A 70 13.92 -1.31 -9.10
C PRO A 70 13.20 -0.78 -10.35
N GLU A 71 12.52 -1.64 -11.09
CA GLU A 71 11.76 -1.27 -12.28
C GLU A 71 10.55 -0.40 -11.94
N MET A 72 9.80 -0.73 -10.86
CA MET A 72 8.71 0.13 -10.35
C MET A 72 9.24 1.51 -9.96
N ILE A 73 10.36 1.59 -9.25
CA ILE A 73 10.98 2.87 -8.88
C ILE A 73 11.46 3.65 -10.09
N THR A 74 11.92 2.97 -11.15
CA THR A 74 12.31 3.62 -12.41
C THR A 74 11.09 4.28 -13.06
N GLU A 75 9.97 3.58 -13.17
CA GLU A 75 8.70 4.13 -13.65
C GLU A 75 8.16 5.24 -12.72
N ALA A 76 8.24 5.06 -11.41
CA ALA A 76 7.80 6.05 -10.44
C ALA A 76 8.52 7.39 -10.57
N LYS A 77 9.80 7.38 -10.88
CA LYS A 77 10.61 8.61 -11.08
C LYS A 77 10.21 9.40 -12.32
N GLN A 78 9.55 8.77 -13.31
CA GLN A 78 9.12 9.47 -14.51
C GLN A 78 8.03 10.50 -14.14
N GLY A 79 8.20 11.75 -14.65
CA GLY A 79 7.25 12.83 -14.41
C GLY A 79 7.16 13.33 -12.96
N ASN A 80 8.11 12.94 -12.08
CA ASN A 80 8.20 13.51 -10.74
C ASN A 80 9.16 14.73 -10.74
N TYR A 81 8.59 15.89 -10.50
CA TYR A 81 9.33 17.17 -10.42
C TYR A 81 9.23 17.82 -9.03
N SER A 82 8.67 17.13 -8.04
CA SER A 82 8.52 17.67 -6.69
C SER A 82 9.75 17.37 -5.83
N ALA A 83 10.37 18.41 -5.28
CA ALA A 83 11.44 18.26 -4.30
C ALA A 83 10.98 17.61 -2.97
N LYS A 84 9.65 17.59 -2.71
CA LYS A 84 9.06 16.96 -1.53
C LYS A 84 8.91 15.45 -1.65
N LEU A 85 9.10 14.88 -2.85
CA LEU A 85 8.85 13.45 -3.12
C LEU A 85 10.14 12.77 -3.55
N ARG A 86 10.56 11.78 -2.78
CA ARG A 86 11.73 10.96 -3.07
C ARG A 86 11.31 9.51 -3.30
N PHE A 87 11.83 8.92 -4.38
CA PHE A 87 11.64 7.50 -4.69
C PHE A 87 12.92 6.72 -4.45
N SER A 88 12.84 5.60 -3.71
CA SER A 88 13.97 4.71 -3.46
C SER A 88 13.57 3.22 -3.43
N VAL A 89 14.53 2.36 -3.76
CA VAL A 89 14.34 0.90 -3.64
C VAL A 89 14.60 0.52 -2.19
N GLN A 90 13.59 -0.06 -1.50
CA GLN A 90 13.71 -0.49 -0.11
C GLN A 90 12.89 -1.76 0.13
N ASP A 91 13.34 -2.55 1.10
CA ASP A 91 12.60 -3.71 1.61
C ASP A 91 11.73 -3.30 2.80
N MET A 92 10.40 -3.46 2.68
CA MET A 92 9.46 -3.14 3.75
C MET A 92 9.63 -4.01 5.01
N PHE A 93 10.39 -5.09 4.94
CA PHE A 93 10.70 -5.95 6.08
C PHE A 93 11.92 -5.48 6.89
N SER A 94 12.70 -4.51 6.37
CA SER A 94 13.89 -3.97 7.01
C SER A 94 14.15 -2.55 6.50
N LEU A 95 13.47 -1.58 7.08
CA LEU A 95 13.49 -0.19 6.62
C LEU A 95 14.72 0.56 7.17
N PRO A 96 15.46 1.31 6.35
CA PRO A 96 16.67 2.04 6.75
C PRO A 96 16.38 3.35 7.48
N TYR A 97 15.20 3.48 8.09
CA TYR A 97 14.76 4.68 8.81
C TYR A 97 14.83 4.47 10.31
N SER A 98 15.11 5.55 11.05
CA SER A 98 15.07 5.55 12.51
C SER A 98 13.65 5.30 13.02
N SER A 99 13.52 4.81 14.26
CA SER A 99 12.22 4.68 14.91
C SER A 99 11.55 6.04 15.02
N LYS A 100 10.21 6.06 14.91
CA LYS A 100 9.37 7.26 15.10
C LYS A 100 9.73 8.42 14.15
N SER A 101 10.05 8.12 12.89
CA SER A 101 10.47 9.12 11.88
C SER A 101 9.30 9.72 11.11
N PHE A 102 8.17 9.00 10.99
CA PHE A 102 7.07 9.40 10.11
C PHE A 102 5.79 9.68 10.88
N ASP A 103 5.06 10.71 10.45
CA ASP A 103 3.72 11.03 10.97
C ASP A 103 2.66 10.07 10.39
N VAL A 104 2.84 9.68 9.12
CA VAL A 104 1.93 8.78 8.41
C VAL A 104 2.74 7.74 7.64
N VAL A 105 2.30 6.48 7.71
CA VAL A 105 2.78 5.41 6.82
C VAL A 105 1.61 4.93 5.97
N ILE A 106 1.83 4.84 4.65
CA ILE A 106 0.86 4.32 3.68
C ILE A 106 1.39 2.99 3.15
N VAL A 107 0.55 1.95 3.16
CA VAL A 107 0.83 0.66 2.52
C VAL A 107 -0.42 0.19 1.77
N SER A 108 -0.49 0.53 0.48
CA SER A 108 -1.68 0.26 -0.33
C SER A 108 -1.51 -0.99 -1.18
N ASN A 109 -2.48 -1.89 -1.13
CA ASN A 109 -2.56 -3.11 -1.94
C ASN A 109 -1.31 -4.01 -1.87
N ALA A 110 -0.60 -4.00 -0.74
CA ALA A 110 0.64 -4.75 -0.57
C ALA A 110 0.54 -5.86 0.49
N LEU A 111 -0.14 -5.65 1.60
CA LEU A 111 -0.15 -6.62 2.71
C LEU A 111 -0.67 -8.01 2.30
N HIS A 112 -1.61 -8.09 1.36
CA HIS A 112 -2.16 -9.37 0.88
C HIS A 112 -1.25 -10.11 -0.11
N ILE A 113 -0.21 -9.44 -0.65
CA ILE A 113 0.71 -10.01 -1.64
C ILE A 113 2.11 -10.30 -1.09
N VAL A 114 2.39 -9.94 0.16
CA VAL A 114 3.68 -10.24 0.80
C VAL A 114 3.59 -11.50 1.65
N PRO A 115 4.70 -12.28 1.77
CA PRO A 115 4.68 -13.57 2.47
C PRO A 115 4.58 -13.45 3.99
N GLN A 116 4.96 -12.32 4.57
CA GLN A 116 5.03 -12.08 6.02
C GLN A 116 4.48 -10.69 6.38
N PRO A 117 3.17 -10.44 6.21
CA PRO A 117 2.58 -9.13 6.44
C PRO A 117 2.74 -8.65 7.89
N GLU A 118 2.80 -9.56 8.87
CA GLU A 118 3.05 -9.23 10.29
C GLU A 118 4.43 -8.60 10.49
N LYS A 119 5.43 -9.05 9.73
CA LYS A 119 6.78 -8.48 9.80
C LYS A 119 6.79 -7.06 9.27
N SER A 120 6.07 -6.81 8.17
CA SER A 120 5.88 -5.45 7.64
C SER A 120 5.18 -4.55 8.66
N LEU A 121 4.11 -5.02 9.31
CA LEU A 121 3.39 -4.25 10.32
C LEU A 121 4.26 -3.91 11.54
N ARG A 122 5.20 -4.80 11.94
CA ARG A 122 6.17 -4.49 13.02
C ARG A 122 7.15 -3.39 12.61
N GLU A 123 7.69 -3.43 11.38
CA GLU A 123 8.58 -2.38 10.87
C GLU A 123 7.83 -1.04 10.71
N ILE A 124 6.61 -1.07 10.22
CA ILE A 124 5.74 0.10 10.16
C ILE A 124 5.54 0.69 11.56
N LYS A 125 5.22 -0.16 12.55
CA LYS A 125 5.03 0.27 13.96
C LYS A 125 6.30 0.92 14.52
N ARG A 126 7.48 0.44 14.15
CA ARG A 126 8.77 0.99 14.58
C ARG A 126 9.03 2.39 14.02
N VAL A 127 8.84 2.57 12.70
CA VAL A 127 9.16 3.84 12.02
C VAL A 127 8.09 4.91 12.19
N LEU A 128 6.86 4.53 12.50
CA LEU A 128 5.75 5.43 12.75
C LEU A 128 5.89 6.08 14.14
N LYS A 129 5.60 7.38 14.26
CA LYS A 129 5.51 8.10 15.55
C LYS A 129 4.42 7.48 16.44
N ASP A 130 4.43 7.81 17.73
CA ASP A 130 3.47 7.20 18.68
C ASP A 130 2.03 7.64 18.39
N ASP A 131 1.83 8.89 18.00
CA ASP A 131 0.56 9.48 17.55
C ASP A 131 0.34 9.38 16.02
N GLY A 132 1.21 8.64 15.35
CA GLY A 132 1.18 8.49 13.89
C GLY A 132 0.06 7.60 13.39
N VAL A 133 -0.23 7.71 12.10
CA VAL A 133 -1.33 7.01 11.43
C VAL A 133 -0.81 6.05 10.38
N LEU A 134 -1.28 4.82 10.42
CA LEU A 134 -1.14 3.85 9.34
C LEU A 134 -2.37 3.92 8.43
N ILE A 135 -2.16 4.16 7.14
CA ILE A 135 -3.18 4.02 6.09
C ILE A 135 -2.87 2.76 5.30
N ALA A 136 -3.77 1.77 5.37
CA ALA A 136 -3.50 0.45 4.80
C ALA A 136 -4.68 -0.08 3.95
N PRO A 137 -4.98 0.56 2.80
CA PRO A 137 -5.98 0.04 1.89
C PRO A 137 -5.55 -1.31 1.30
N THR A 138 -6.48 -2.26 1.21
CA THR A 138 -6.19 -3.56 0.59
C THR A 138 -7.40 -4.10 -0.15
N PHE A 139 -7.16 -4.86 -1.21
CA PHE A 139 -8.23 -5.62 -1.86
C PHE A 139 -8.67 -6.76 -0.94
N THR A 140 -9.98 -6.80 -0.69
CA THR A 140 -10.64 -7.85 0.09
C THR A 140 -11.55 -8.67 -0.81
N HIS A 141 -11.89 -9.87 -0.37
CA HIS A 141 -12.79 -10.72 -1.11
C HIS A 141 -14.20 -10.59 -0.53
N ALA A 142 -15.20 -10.38 -1.40
CA ALA A 142 -16.59 -10.55 -0.97
C ALA A 142 -16.83 -12.03 -0.63
N GLU A 143 -17.50 -12.30 0.47
CA GLU A 143 -17.91 -13.64 0.82
C GLU A 143 -18.67 -14.28 -0.34
N ASN A 144 -18.22 -15.46 -0.79
CA ASN A 144 -18.91 -16.35 -1.73
C ASN A 144 -19.26 -15.84 -3.16
N SER A 145 -18.60 -14.83 -3.71
CA SER A 145 -18.84 -14.47 -5.10
C SER A 145 -18.13 -15.43 -6.08
N PHE A 146 -18.91 -16.22 -6.84
CA PHE A 146 -18.41 -17.12 -7.88
C PHE A 146 -17.51 -16.42 -8.93
N PRO A 147 -17.81 -15.20 -9.40
CA PRO A 147 -16.93 -14.45 -10.29
C PRO A 147 -15.56 -14.12 -9.68
N GLY A 148 -15.50 -13.88 -8.36
CA GLY A 148 -14.24 -13.58 -7.66
C GLY A 148 -13.28 -14.78 -7.62
N LYS A 149 -13.79 -16.00 -7.46
CA LYS A 149 -12.97 -17.23 -7.46
C LYS A 149 -12.34 -17.50 -8.84
N VAL A 150 -13.08 -17.29 -9.91
CA VAL A 150 -12.60 -17.46 -11.30
C VAL A 150 -11.52 -16.43 -11.61
N LYS A 151 -11.72 -15.17 -11.24
CA LYS A 151 -10.75 -14.08 -11.49
C LYS A 151 -9.46 -14.28 -10.68
N ALA A 152 -9.56 -14.70 -9.40
CA ALA A 152 -8.41 -15.05 -8.57
C ALA A 152 -7.61 -16.23 -9.14
N PHE A 153 -8.29 -17.22 -9.73
CA PHE A 153 -7.63 -18.34 -10.41
C PHE A 153 -6.81 -17.88 -11.63
N PHE A 154 -7.37 -17.02 -12.48
CA PHE A 154 -6.64 -16.46 -13.63
C PHE A 154 -5.48 -15.56 -13.21
N MET A 155 -5.60 -14.78 -12.12
CA MET A 155 -4.50 -13.99 -11.58
C MET A 155 -3.36 -14.88 -11.08
N LYS A 156 -3.68 -15.99 -10.41
CA LYS A 156 -2.68 -16.98 -9.99
C LYS A 156 -1.99 -17.63 -11.18
N LEU A 157 -2.72 -17.95 -12.25
CA LEU A 157 -2.18 -18.51 -13.50
C LEU A 157 -1.23 -17.51 -14.19
N ALA A 158 -1.51 -16.20 -14.10
CA ALA A 158 -0.64 -15.13 -14.57
C ALA A 158 0.59 -14.88 -13.68
N GLY A 159 0.75 -15.64 -12.58
CA GLY A 159 1.89 -15.54 -11.67
C GLY A 159 1.78 -14.39 -10.65
N PHE A 160 0.57 -13.86 -10.43
CA PHE A 160 0.34 -12.83 -9.42
C PHE A 160 0.57 -13.41 -8.02
N PRO A 161 1.44 -12.80 -7.17
CA PRO A 161 1.78 -13.32 -5.85
C PRO A 161 0.68 -12.97 -4.84
N LEU A 162 -0.35 -13.81 -4.75
CA LEU A 162 -1.41 -13.65 -3.75
C LEU A 162 -1.14 -14.58 -2.57
N HIS A 163 -0.77 -14.02 -1.42
CA HIS A 163 -0.47 -14.78 -0.21
C HIS A 163 -1.66 -14.85 0.75
N SER A 164 -2.40 -13.75 0.92
CA SER A 164 -3.56 -13.70 1.81
C SER A 164 -4.84 -13.36 1.06
N LYS A 165 -5.94 -14.01 1.42
CA LYS A 165 -7.27 -13.79 0.87
C LYS A 165 -8.18 -13.45 2.03
N TRP A 166 -8.19 -12.20 2.42
CA TRP A 166 -9.05 -11.74 3.51
C TRP A 166 -10.41 -11.27 3.00
N THR A 167 -11.46 -11.58 3.74
CA THR A 167 -12.68 -10.79 3.75
C THR A 167 -12.41 -9.44 4.44
N ASN A 168 -13.38 -8.52 4.38
CA ASN A 168 -13.25 -7.25 5.12
C ASN A 168 -13.04 -7.51 6.64
N GLU A 169 -13.84 -8.38 7.23
CA GLU A 169 -13.79 -8.69 8.66
C GLU A 169 -12.49 -9.37 9.07
N GLU A 170 -12.02 -10.34 8.29
CA GLU A 170 -10.74 -11.01 8.52
C GLU A 170 -9.58 -10.03 8.44
N TYR A 171 -9.62 -9.07 7.49
CA TYR A 171 -8.59 -8.05 7.37
C TYR A 171 -8.55 -7.11 8.59
N LEU A 172 -9.70 -6.61 9.03
CA LEU A 172 -9.78 -5.78 10.24
C LEU A 172 -9.31 -6.53 11.49
N SER A 173 -9.71 -7.82 11.61
CA SER A 173 -9.25 -8.70 12.69
C SER A 173 -7.73 -8.91 12.65
N PHE A 174 -7.15 -9.11 11.44
CA PHE A 174 -5.71 -9.24 11.25
C PHE A 174 -4.95 -7.98 11.73
N LEU A 175 -5.43 -6.78 11.39
CA LEU A 175 -4.83 -5.53 11.86
C LEU A 175 -4.88 -5.43 13.39
N HIS A 176 -6.03 -5.73 13.98
CA HIS A 176 -6.21 -5.71 15.45
C HIS A 176 -5.27 -6.69 16.15
N GLN A 177 -5.17 -7.94 15.69
CA GLN A 177 -4.27 -8.98 16.24
C GLN A 177 -2.79 -8.60 16.16
N ASN A 178 -2.43 -7.69 15.23
CA ASN A 178 -1.07 -7.16 15.10
C ASN A 178 -0.86 -5.82 15.82
N GLY A 179 -1.74 -5.46 16.74
CA GLY A 179 -1.61 -4.29 17.63
C GLY A 179 -1.94 -2.97 16.95
N TRP A 180 -2.95 -2.97 16.08
CA TRP A 180 -3.48 -1.78 15.43
C TRP A 180 -4.96 -1.57 15.79
N ALA A 181 -5.30 -0.37 16.26
CA ALA A 181 -6.68 0.05 16.44
C ALA A 181 -7.16 0.76 15.18
N VAL A 182 -8.21 0.22 14.54
CA VAL A 182 -8.83 0.82 13.35
C VAL A 182 -9.71 1.98 13.80
N ARG A 183 -9.36 3.21 13.41
CA ARG A 183 -10.12 4.43 13.71
C ARG A 183 -11.12 4.81 12.61
N ASN A 184 -10.83 4.39 11.36
CA ASN A 184 -11.71 4.62 10.21
C ASN A 184 -11.59 3.44 9.24
N SER A 185 -12.70 2.98 8.70
CA SER A 185 -12.74 1.94 7.67
C SER A 185 -13.89 2.15 6.71
N VAL A 186 -13.60 2.06 5.40
CA VAL A 186 -14.59 2.21 4.33
C VAL A 186 -14.35 1.13 3.27
N VAL A 187 -15.40 0.40 2.88
CA VAL A 187 -15.34 -0.52 1.75
C VAL A 187 -15.72 0.22 0.47
N LEU A 188 -14.76 0.37 -0.43
CA LEU A 188 -14.92 1.01 -1.73
C LEU A 188 -15.22 -0.04 -2.80
N LYS A 189 -16.21 0.23 -3.67
CA LYS A 189 -16.61 -0.66 -4.77
C LYS A 189 -15.63 -0.48 -5.94
N ALA A 190 -14.69 -1.39 -6.07
CA ALA A 190 -13.72 -1.49 -7.16
C ALA A 190 -13.94 -2.77 -7.98
N SER A 191 -13.02 -3.04 -8.92
CA SER A 191 -12.96 -4.33 -9.64
C SER A 191 -12.90 -5.53 -8.69
N PHE A 192 -12.26 -5.36 -7.53
CA PHE A 192 -12.41 -6.13 -6.29
C PHE A 192 -12.79 -5.15 -5.17
N PRO A 193 -13.60 -5.54 -4.17
CA PRO A 193 -13.81 -4.68 -3.02
C PRO A 193 -12.46 -4.22 -2.43
N LEU A 194 -12.31 -2.93 -2.20
CA LEU A 194 -11.13 -2.36 -1.58
C LEU A 194 -11.53 -1.84 -0.20
N THR A 195 -10.97 -2.46 0.84
CA THR A 195 -11.14 -1.99 2.21
C THR A 195 -10.06 -0.95 2.51
N TYR A 196 -10.48 0.32 2.58
CA TYR A 196 -9.65 1.42 3.08
C TYR A 196 -9.65 1.37 4.61
N THR A 197 -8.47 1.54 5.23
CA THR A 197 -8.34 1.61 6.69
C THR A 197 -7.37 2.70 7.11
N GLU A 198 -7.73 3.39 8.20
CA GLU A 198 -6.82 4.23 8.97
C GLU A 198 -6.69 3.62 10.38
N CYS A 199 -5.46 3.40 10.78
CA CYS A 199 -5.16 2.75 12.05
C CYS A 199 -4.19 3.60 12.89
N VAL A 200 -4.30 3.45 14.19
CA VAL A 200 -3.32 3.96 15.17
C VAL A 200 -2.75 2.78 15.95
N LYS A 201 -1.63 2.97 16.63
CA LYS A 201 -1.07 1.94 17.51
C LYS A 201 -2.09 1.65 18.63
N SER A 202 -2.41 0.37 18.85
CA SER A 202 -3.18 -0.01 20.03
C SER A 202 -2.38 0.30 21.29
N GLU A 203 -3.01 0.91 22.28
CA GLU A 203 -2.49 0.91 23.65
C GLU A 203 -2.49 -0.56 24.13
N VAL A 204 -1.35 -1.04 24.58
CA VAL A 204 -1.17 -2.39 25.17
C VAL A 204 -1.57 -2.32 26.64
#